data_c4e8af6c29a53b17ae9700ac7e9ae3d1
#
_entry.id   c4e8af6c29a53b17ae9700ac7e9ae3d1
#
_cell.length_a   1.000
_cell.length_b   1.000
_cell.length_c   1.000
_cell.angle_alpha   90.00
_cell.angle_beta   90.00
_cell.angle_gamma   90.00
#
_symmetry.space_group_name_H-M   'P 1'
#
loop_
_entity.id
_entity.type
_entity.pdbx_description
1 polymer ?
#
loop_
_entity_poly.entity_id
_entity_poly.type
_entity_poly.pdbx_seq_one_letter_code
_entity_poly.pdbx_strand_id
1 'polypeptide(L)'
;MKRIGHLYEQIIDIDNIKLAIKNASKKKKTRPSVERVLADVDGSALAIKKLLESGDYKPSPYYVAIIIDNSSSKQREIYKPKFYPDQVIHWAIMQVIQPVLFKGMYHYTCGSIPGRGGNHGYKAVKKWLRRDPQHTKYCLQIDVSKFYPSIDQGILKGMLRRKIKDERCLALLDSIVDSTPAGLPIGNYTSQWFANFYLDGLDHYIKEKLKIKYYIRYMDDGVMFGNNKKKMHKARKAIEAYLHSIGLKMKGNWQVFKTDSRPLDFLGYRFYRTHITMRRRNALRIRRRVKKAAKKPQMNFKDAAAIISYLGWIYHSNSYGYMVKYILPFIKIKKLKEVVRIESRKQYNAKRGV
;
A
#
# COMPACT_ATOMS: atom_id res chain seq x y z
N MET A 1 2.37 23.08 -15.46
CA MET A 1 3.64 22.36 -15.20
C MET A 1 4.18 21.83 -16.51
N LYS A 2 5.48 21.95 -16.79
CA LYS A 2 6.10 21.43 -18.06
C LYS A 2 6.01 19.90 -18.07
N ARG A 3 5.45 19.32 -19.14
CA ARG A 3 5.36 17.86 -19.34
C ARG A 3 6.76 17.27 -19.56
N ILE A 4 6.98 16.03 -19.07
CA ILE A 4 8.26 15.34 -19.11
C ILE A 4 8.29 14.39 -20.32
N GLY A 5 9.38 14.41 -21.08
CA GLY A 5 9.67 13.51 -22.21
C GLY A 5 10.91 12.67 -21.94
N HIS A 6 11.33 11.89 -22.95
CA HIS A 6 12.52 11.03 -22.90
C HIS A 6 12.52 10.03 -21.74
N LEU A 7 11.34 9.48 -21.46
CA LEU A 7 11.15 8.50 -20.39
C LEU A 7 11.26 7.08 -20.94
N TYR A 8 10.86 6.89 -22.20
CA TYR A 8 10.86 5.56 -22.81
C TYR A 8 12.27 5.01 -22.95
N GLU A 9 13.22 5.83 -23.39
CA GLU A 9 14.63 5.48 -23.51
C GLU A 9 15.22 5.04 -22.16
N GLN A 10 14.83 5.73 -21.07
CA GLN A 10 15.24 5.35 -19.73
C GLN A 10 14.59 4.04 -19.25
N ILE A 11 13.34 3.77 -19.66
CA ILE A 11 12.63 2.52 -19.31
C ILE A 11 13.31 1.32 -19.99
N ILE A 12 13.66 1.44 -21.26
CA ILE A 12 14.29 0.37 -22.05
C ILE A 12 15.81 0.28 -21.88
N ASP A 13 16.39 1.17 -21.08
CA ASP A 13 17.81 1.11 -20.75
C ASP A 13 18.16 -0.23 -20.12
N ILE A 14 19.27 -0.84 -20.58
CA ILE A 14 19.62 -2.20 -20.17
C ILE A 14 19.93 -2.30 -18.68
N ASP A 15 20.55 -1.28 -18.09
CA ASP A 15 20.87 -1.27 -16.67
C ASP A 15 19.62 -1.06 -15.83
N ASN A 16 18.67 -0.25 -16.31
CA ASN A 16 17.36 -0.10 -15.69
C ASN A 16 16.59 -1.43 -15.69
N ILE A 17 16.62 -2.19 -16.78
CA ILE A 17 15.96 -3.51 -16.87
C ILE A 17 16.64 -4.52 -15.94
N LYS A 18 17.98 -4.57 -15.90
CA LYS A 18 18.72 -5.43 -14.94
C LYS A 18 18.39 -5.08 -13.49
N LEU A 19 18.31 -3.79 -13.17
CA LEU A 19 17.86 -3.33 -11.86
C LEU A 19 16.41 -3.76 -11.56
N ALA A 20 15.54 -3.70 -12.57
CA ALA A 20 14.15 -4.15 -12.44
C ALA A 20 14.06 -5.67 -12.16
N ILE A 21 14.85 -6.51 -12.85
CA ILE A 21 14.95 -7.94 -12.53
C ILE A 21 15.37 -8.16 -11.07
N LYS A 22 16.43 -7.47 -10.62
CA LYS A 22 16.92 -7.53 -9.24
C LYS A 22 15.83 -7.10 -8.23
N ASN A 23 15.09 -6.04 -8.51
CA ASN A 23 14.04 -5.53 -7.63
C ASN A 23 12.79 -6.43 -7.63
N ALA A 24 12.35 -6.90 -8.79
CA ALA A 24 11.21 -7.81 -8.93
C ALA A 24 11.45 -9.17 -8.25
N SER A 25 12.69 -9.66 -8.22
CA SER A 25 13.08 -10.94 -7.64
C SER A 25 13.23 -10.92 -6.11
N LYS A 26 13.25 -9.73 -5.47
CA LYS A 26 13.39 -9.63 -4.00
C LYS A 26 12.33 -10.47 -3.27
N LYS A 27 12.75 -11.29 -2.32
CA LYS A 27 11.92 -12.22 -1.53
C LYS A 27 11.19 -13.31 -2.34
N LYS A 28 11.56 -13.52 -3.61
CA LYS A 28 10.96 -14.51 -4.51
C LYS A 28 11.99 -15.42 -5.17
N LYS A 29 13.27 -15.33 -4.80
CA LYS A 29 14.39 -16.01 -5.47
C LYS A 29 14.25 -17.54 -5.58
N THR A 30 13.49 -18.17 -4.69
CA THR A 30 13.25 -19.62 -4.66
C THR A 30 12.06 -20.09 -5.52
N ARG A 31 11.52 -19.22 -6.34
CA ARG A 31 10.44 -19.59 -7.27
C ARG A 31 11.04 -20.01 -8.61
N PRO A 32 10.66 -21.15 -9.20
CA PRO A 32 11.27 -21.65 -10.45
C PRO A 32 11.26 -20.63 -11.60
N SER A 33 10.17 -19.85 -11.72
CA SER A 33 10.08 -18.80 -12.74
C SER A 33 11.03 -17.62 -12.49
N VAL A 34 11.44 -17.38 -11.24
CA VAL A 34 12.39 -16.34 -10.86
C VAL A 34 13.82 -16.86 -11.00
N GLU A 35 14.08 -18.11 -10.61
CA GLU A 35 15.37 -18.77 -10.73
C GLU A 35 15.84 -18.80 -12.18
N ARG A 36 14.97 -19.17 -13.12
CA ARG A 36 15.28 -19.17 -14.56
C ARG A 36 15.76 -17.79 -15.05
N VAL A 37 15.12 -16.71 -14.65
CA VAL A 37 15.50 -15.35 -15.04
C VAL A 37 16.81 -14.91 -14.35
N LEU A 38 17.05 -15.36 -13.14
CA LEU A 38 18.28 -15.05 -12.39
C LEU A 38 19.48 -15.89 -12.87
N ALA A 39 19.27 -17.02 -13.52
CA ALA A 39 20.32 -17.83 -14.12
C ALA A 39 20.98 -17.11 -15.32
N ASP A 40 20.20 -16.31 -16.07
CA ASP A 40 20.71 -15.48 -17.15
C ASP A 40 20.01 -14.11 -17.12
N VAL A 41 20.57 -13.22 -16.32
CA VAL A 41 20.04 -11.84 -16.16
C VAL A 41 20.30 -11.02 -17.44
N ASP A 42 21.43 -11.20 -18.08
CA ASP A 42 21.83 -10.41 -19.23
C ASP A 42 20.99 -10.76 -20.47
N GLY A 43 20.84 -12.04 -20.79
CA GLY A 43 19.95 -12.49 -21.86
C GLY A 43 18.49 -12.15 -21.61
N SER A 44 18.01 -12.33 -20.35
CA SER A 44 16.65 -11.94 -19.98
C SER A 44 16.42 -10.43 -20.13
N ALA A 45 17.39 -9.59 -19.76
CA ALA A 45 17.27 -8.13 -19.89
C ALA A 45 17.28 -7.71 -21.37
N LEU A 46 18.16 -8.31 -22.18
CA LEU A 46 18.23 -8.05 -23.63
C LEU A 46 16.93 -8.45 -24.34
N ALA A 47 16.33 -9.57 -23.98
CA ALA A 47 15.06 -10.02 -24.54
C ALA A 47 13.91 -9.04 -24.22
N ILE A 48 13.84 -8.54 -22.97
CA ILE A 48 12.86 -7.48 -22.60
C ILE A 48 13.13 -6.20 -23.39
N LYS A 49 14.39 -5.78 -23.52
CA LYS A 49 14.75 -4.59 -24.27
C LYS A 49 14.24 -4.70 -25.71
N LYS A 50 14.56 -5.78 -26.42
CA LYS A 50 14.10 -6.05 -27.79
C LYS A 50 12.56 -6.05 -27.88
N LEU A 51 11.86 -6.70 -26.95
CA LEU A 51 10.40 -6.73 -26.89
C LEU A 51 9.78 -5.33 -26.72
N LEU A 52 10.41 -4.46 -25.94
CA LEU A 52 9.93 -3.09 -25.77
C LEU A 52 10.32 -2.21 -26.98
N GLU A 53 11.51 -2.39 -27.56
CA GLU A 53 11.96 -1.66 -28.76
C GLU A 53 11.06 -1.91 -29.97
N SER A 54 10.60 -3.15 -30.17
CA SER A 54 9.65 -3.50 -31.26
C SER A 54 8.24 -2.92 -31.04
N GLY A 55 7.89 -2.56 -29.81
CA GLY A 55 6.53 -2.11 -29.47
C GLY A 55 5.50 -3.24 -29.35
N ASP A 56 5.92 -4.50 -29.45
CA ASP A 56 5.01 -5.68 -29.47
C ASP A 56 4.58 -6.13 -28.08
N TYR A 57 5.05 -5.48 -27.02
CA TYR A 57 4.68 -5.86 -25.66
C TYR A 57 3.18 -5.73 -25.42
N LYS A 58 2.57 -6.85 -25.04
CA LYS A 58 1.20 -6.93 -24.52
C LYS A 58 1.23 -7.61 -23.16
N PRO A 59 0.55 -7.07 -22.15
CA PRO A 59 0.46 -7.72 -20.84
C PRO A 59 -0.06 -9.17 -20.97
N SER A 60 0.62 -10.11 -20.32
CA SER A 60 0.18 -11.51 -20.33
C SER A 60 -1.15 -11.66 -19.59
N PRO A 61 -1.96 -12.68 -19.93
CA PRO A 61 -3.14 -13.02 -19.15
C PRO A 61 -2.81 -13.23 -17.67
N TYR A 62 -3.63 -12.66 -16.80
CA TYR A 62 -3.46 -12.76 -15.37
C TYR A 62 -3.87 -14.12 -14.84
N TYR A 63 -3.13 -14.62 -13.85
CA TYR A 63 -3.64 -15.64 -12.95
C TYR A 63 -4.50 -14.96 -11.87
N VAL A 64 -5.81 -15.19 -11.91
CA VAL A 64 -6.74 -14.61 -10.93
C VAL A 64 -6.85 -15.53 -9.72
N ALA A 65 -6.61 -15.00 -8.52
CA ALA A 65 -6.78 -15.71 -7.27
C ALA A 65 -7.76 -14.99 -6.37
N ILE A 66 -8.73 -15.71 -5.82
CA ILE A 66 -9.64 -15.17 -4.80
C ILE A 66 -8.98 -15.30 -3.45
N ILE A 67 -8.78 -14.17 -2.78
CA ILE A 67 -8.22 -14.13 -1.42
C ILE A 67 -9.27 -13.57 -0.47
N ILE A 68 -9.52 -14.31 0.62
CA ILE A 68 -10.35 -13.80 1.72
C ILE A 68 -9.48 -12.92 2.59
N ASP A 69 -9.76 -11.63 2.63
CA ASP A 69 -9.10 -10.70 3.55
C ASP A 69 -9.45 -11.07 5.00
N ASN A 70 -8.51 -11.69 5.68
CA ASN A 70 -8.64 -12.07 7.08
C ASN A 70 -8.99 -10.89 8.02
N SER A 71 -8.84 -9.65 7.55
CA SER A 71 -9.14 -8.45 8.33
C SER A 71 -10.59 -8.00 8.19
N SER A 72 -11.23 -8.24 7.06
CA SER A 72 -12.59 -7.77 6.74
C SER A 72 -13.56 -8.89 6.36
N SER A 73 -13.07 -10.13 6.24
CA SER A 73 -13.81 -11.29 5.70
C SER A 73 -14.33 -11.06 4.27
N LYS A 74 -13.77 -10.08 3.56
CA LYS A 74 -14.13 -9.77 2.18
C LYS A 74 -13.32 -10.61 1.22
N GLN A 75 -13.97 -11.15 0.23
CA GLN A 75 -13.31 -11.74 -0.93
C GLN A 75 -12.74 -10.63 -1.81
N ARG A 76 -11.51 -10.83 -2.27
CA ARG A 76 -10.83 -9.95 -3.22
C ARG A 76 -10.23 -10.78 -4.34
N GLU A 77 -10.51 -10.39 -5.55
CA GLU A 77 -9.82 -10.91 -6.72
C GLU A 77 -8.45 -10.25 -6.83
N ILE A 78 -7.42 -11.07 -6.88
CA ILE A 78 -6.03 -10.63 -7.03
C ILE A 78 -5.55 -11.10 -8.40
N TYR A 79 -5.26 -10.15 -9.24
CA TYR A 79 -4.72 -10.34 -10.58
C TYR A 79 -3.20 -10.47 -10.49
N LYS A 80 -2.67 -11.67 -10.67
CA LYS A 80 -1.24 -11.93 -10.56
C LYS A 80 -0.60 -11.93 -11.95
N PRO A 81 0.20 -10.90 -12.31
CA PRO A 81 0.94 -10.90 -13.55
C PRO A 81 2.04 -11.96 -13.51
N LYS A 82 2.44 -12.48 -14.68
CA LYS A 82 3.60 -13.35 -14.79
C LYS A 82 4.84 -12.64 -14.24
N PHE A 83 5.78 -13.41 -13.66
CA PHE A 83 7.01 -12.80 -13.19
C PHE A 83 7.80 -12.19 -14.35
N TYR A 84 7.93 -12.94 -15.43
CA TYR A 84 8.60 -12.53 -16.66
C TYR A 84 7.63 -12.68 -17.82
N PRO A 85 7.51 -11.66 -18.70
CA PRO A 85 8.19 -10.37 -18.62
C PRO A 85 7.49 -9.34 -17.72
N ASP A 86 6.20 -9.51 -17.37
CA ASP A 86 5.31 -8.46 -16.89
C ASP A 86 5.78 -7.78 -15.59
N GLN A 87 6.08 -8.55 -14.52
CA GLN A 87 6.52 -7.92 -13.26
C GLN A 87 7.84 -7.19 -13.42
N VAL A 88 8.74 -7.66 -14.30
CA VAL A 88 10.00 -6.98 -14.56
C VAL A 88 9.75 -5.66 -15.30
N ILE A 89 8.89 -5.66 -16.34
CA ILE A 89 8.49 -4.46 -17.07
C ILE A 89 7.82 -3.45 -16.14
N HIS A 90 6.89 -3.90 -15.26
CA HIS A 90 6.29 -3.00 -14.26
C HIS A 90 7.34 -2.33 -13.35
N TRP A 91 8.39 -3.05 -12.98
CA TRP A 91 9.48 -2.47 -12.20
C TRP A 91 10.32 -1.51 -13.02
N ALA A 92 10.67 -1.85 -14.27
CA ALA A 92 11.43 -0.97 -15.17
C ALA A 92 10.70 0.36 -15.38
N ILE A 93 9.39 0.30 -15.65
CA ILE A 93 8.54 1.49 -15.75
C ILE A 93 8.55 2.30 -14.47
N MET A 94 8.27 1.66 -13.33
CA MET A 94 8.09 2.40 -12.08
C MET A 94 9.39 3.00 -11.54
N GLN A 95 10.55 2.44 -11.84
CA GLN A 95 11.84 3.05 -11.49
C GLN A 95 12.02 4.43 -12.16
N VAL A 96 11.46 4.61 -13.36
CA VAL A 96 11.54 5.86 -14.13
C VAL A 96 10.35 6.79 -13.86
N ILE A 97 9.14 6.24 -13.81
CA ILE A 97 7.90 7.02 -13.73
C ILE A 97 7.57 7.45 -12.29
N GLN A 98 7.99 6.67 -11.28
CA GLN A 98 7.70 7.00 -9.88
C GLN A 98 8.11 8.43 -9.50
N PRO A 99 9.31 8.94 -9.80
CA PRO A 99 9.69 10.33 -9.49
C PRO A 99 8.77 11.36 -10.14
N VAL A 100 8.30 11.08 -11.36
CA VAL A 100 7.38 11.95 -12.13
C VAL A 100 6.03 12.03 -11.43
N LEU A 101 5.47 10.89 -11.01
CA LEU A 101 4.18 10.84 -10.30
C LEU A 101 4.29 11.41 -8.89
N PHE A 102 5.43 11.20 -8.23
CA PHE A 102 5.67 11.65 -6.86
C PHE A 102 5.83 13.16 -6.74
N LYS A 103 6.32 13.82 -7.81
CA LYS A 103 6.52 15.26 -7.83
C LYS A 103 5.19 16.01 -7.64
N GLY A 104 5.10 16.73 -6.51
CA GLY A 104 3.91 17.48 -6.11
C GLY A 104 2.88 16.68 -5.33
N MET A 105 3.05 15.37 -5.14
CA MET A 105 2.12 14.55 -4.37
C MET A 105 2.05 14.99 -2.91
N TYR A 106 0.83 15.09 -2.39
CA TYR A 106 0.59 15.55 -1.03
C TYR A 106 1.38 14.76 0.02
N HIS A 107 2.01 15.46 0.98
CA HIS A 107 2.94 14.86 1.95
C HIS A 107 2.34 13.73 2.80
N TYR A 108 1.06 13.85 3.18
CA TYR A 108 0.36 12.82 3.98
C TYR A 108 -0.50 11.87 3.13
N THR A 109 -0.20 11.74 1.84
CA THR A 109 -0.61 10.58 1.05
C THR A 109 0.24 9.39 1.46
N CYS A 110 -0.40 8.39 2.07
CA CYS A 110 0.26 7.23 2.66
C CYS A 110 -0.21 5.93 1.99
N GLY A 111 0.58 4.89 2.16
CA GLY A 111 0.29 3.58 1.61
C GLY A 111 0.95 3.35 0.26
N SER A 112 1.70 2.27 0.15
CA SER A 112 2.44 1.86 -1.05
C SER A 112 3.44 2.89 -1.58
N ILE A 113 3.79 3.90 -0.80
CA ILE A 113 4.77 4.93 -1.11
C ILE A 113 5.99 4.73 -0.20
N PRO A 114 7.22 4.67 -0.75
CA PRO A 114 8.44 4.57 0.04
C PRO A 114 8.54 5.69 1.08
N GLY A 115 8.86 5.32 2.32
CA GLY A 115 8.94 6.27 3.44
C GLY A 115 7.59 6.78 3.98
N ARG A 116 6.47 6.58 3.26
CA ARG A 116 5.13 7.07 3.64
C ARG A 116 4.14 5.94 3.90
N GLY A 117 4.54 4.93 4.66
CA GLY A 117 3.68 3.82 5.06
C GLY A 117 2.79 4.13 6.28
N GLY A 118 2.16 3.08 6.83
CA GLY A 118 1.27 3.21 7.99
C GLY A 118 1.91 3.87 9.21
N ASN A 119 3.23 3.69 9.43
CA ASN A 119 3.95 4.33 10.52
C ASN A 119 4.06 5.86 10.36
N HIS A 120 4.20 6.35 9.12
CA HIS A 120 4.18 7.78 8.82
C HIS A 120 2.81 8.39 9.19
N GLY A 121 1.73 7.75 8.75
CA GLY A 121 0.37 8.17 9.09
C GLY A 121 0.07 8.09 10.59
N TYR A 122 0.49 7.02 11.24
CA TYR A 122 0.37 6.85 12.69
C TYR A 122 1.01 8.01 13.46
N LYS A 123 2.26 8.37 13.13
CA LYS A 123 2.98 9.47 13.78
C LYS A 123 2.27 10.82 13.56
N ALA A 124 1.78 11.06 12.36
CA ALA A 124 1.05 12.30 12.04
C ALA A 124 -0.22 12.45 12.87
N VAL A 125 -1.11 11.45 12.84
CA VAL A 125 -2.37 11.47 13.60
C VAL A 125 -2.13 11.60 15.10
N LYS A 126 -1.17 10.83 15.66
CA LYS A 126 -0.77 10.94 17.06
C LYS A 126 -0.34 12.34 17.44
N LYS A 127 0.52 12.96 16.60
CA LYS A 127 1.01 14.33 16.80
C LYS A 127 -0.13 15.34 16.81
N TRP A 128 -1.02 15.29 15.80
CA TRP A 128 -2.10 16.26 15.64
C TRP A 128 -3.10 16.21 16.79
N LEU A 129 -3.57 15.02 17.16
CA LEU A 129 -4.53 14.85 18.25
C LEU A 129 -4.01 15.34 19.60
N ARG A 130 -2.70 15.16 19.87
CA ARG A 130 -2.09 15.60 21.13
C ARG A 130 -1.77 17.09 21.17
N ARG A 131 -1.28 17.67 20.05
CA ARG A 131 -0.73 19.01 20.04
C ARG A 131 -1.77 20.09 19.73
N ASP A 132 -2.85 19.75 19.05
CA ASP A 132 -3.84 20.71 18.62
C ASP A 132 -5.28 20.21 18.88
N PRO A 133 -5.71 20.20 20.15
CA PRO A 133 -7.08 19.78 20.53
C PRO A 133 -8.16 20.62 19.86
N GLN A 134 -7.93 21.91 19.68
CA GLN A 134 -8.87 22.84 19.10
C GLN A 134 -9.20 22.51 17.64
N HIS A 135 -8.18 22.33 16.78
CA HIS A 135 -8.39 22.03 15.37
C HIS A 135 -8.59 20.52 15.08
N THR A 136 -8.53 19.67 16.10
CA THR A 136 -8.83 18.24 16.00
C THR A 136 -10.09 17.84 16.79
N LYS A 137 -10.99 18.79 17.08
CA LYS A 137 -12.23 18.57 17.85
C LYS A 137 -13.18 17.61 17.15
N TYR A 138 -13.31 17.69 15.84
CA TYR A 138 -14.14 16.82 15.03
C TYR A 138 -13.27 16.06 14.02
N CYS A 139 -13.60 14.81 13.80
CA CYS A 139 -12.99 13.96 12.77
C CYS A 139 -14.04 13.63 11.71
N LEU A 140 -13.66 13.83 10.42
CA LEU A 140 -14.36 13.27 9.27
C LEU A 140 -13.53 12.08 8.76
N GLN A 141 -14.14 10.92 8.67
CA GLN A 141 -13.56 9.71 8.08
C GLN A 141 -14.37 9.29 6.86
N ILE A 142 -13.68 9.04 5.76
CA ILE A 142 -14.27 8.61 4.49
C ILE A 142 -13.52 7.40 3.93
N ASP A 143 -14.19 6.64 3.08
CA ASP A 143 -13.65 5.49 2.35
C ASP A 143 -14.25 5.50 0.94
N VAL A 144 -13.51 5.10 -0.09
CA VAL A 144 -14.00 5.00 -1.46
C VAL A 144 -14.55 3.61 -1.73
N SER A 145 -15.71 3.53 -2.37
CA SER A 145 -16.37 2.26 -2.69
C SER A 145 -15.64 1.57 -3.84
N LYS A 146 -15.26 0.28 -3.66
CA LYS A 146 -14.61 -0.56 -4.70
C LYS A 146 -13.49 0.18 -5.45
N PHE A 147 -12.61 0.89 -4.73
CA PHE A 147 -11.69 1.88 -5.29
C PHE A 147 -10.96 1.42 -6.56
N TYR A 148 -10.16 0.34 -6.51
CA TYR A 148 -9.42 -0.14 -7.67
C TYR A 148 -10.30 -0.51 -8.87
N PRO A 149 -11.38 -1.30 -8.71
CA PRO A 149 -12.28 -1.61 -9.82
C PRO A 149 -13.05 -0.41 -10.37
N SER A 150 -13.19 0.67 -9.60
CA SER A 150 -13.98 1.85 -9.99
C SER A 150 -13.13 2.98 -10.60
N ILE A 151 -11.80 2.82 -10.70
CA ILE A 151 -10.94 3.81 -11.36
C ILE A 151 -11.28 3.84 -12.85
N ASP A 152 -11.64 5.01 -13.35
CA ASP A 152 -11.86 5.23 -14.78
C ASP A 152 -10.52 5.28 -15.52
N GLN A 153 -10.33 4.35 -16.45
CA GLN A 153 -9.09 4.20 -17.21
C GLN A 153 -8.85 5.40 -18.13
N GLY A 154 -9.90 5.97 -18.73
CA GLY A 154 -9.81 7.14 -19.59
C GLY A 154 -9.37 8.38 -18.83
N ILE A 155 -9.97 8.63 -17.66
CA ILE A 155 -9.57 9.71 -16.77
C ILE A 155 -8.12 9.54 -16.32
N LEU A 156 -7.71 8.33 -15.92
CA LEU A 156 -6.34 8.05 -15.51
C LEU A 156 -5.34 8.32 -16.65
N LYS A 157 -5.61 7.83 -17.85
CA LYS A 157 -4.79 8.09 -19.05
C LYS A 157 -4.69 9.58 -19.34
N GLY A 158 -5.78 10.30 -19.24
CA GLY A 158 -5.79 11.77 -19.35
C GLY A 158 -4.93 12.47 -18.29
N MET A 159 -4.95 11.97 -17.05
CA MET A 159 -4.09 12.50 -15.97
C MET A 159 -2.59 12.24 -16.23
N LEU A 160 -2.22 11.06 -16.75
CA LEU A 160 -0.85 10.74 -17.12
C LEU A 160 -0.35 11.65 -18.22
N ARG A 161 -1.16 11.90 -19.29
CA ARG A 161 -0.84 12.82 -20.40
C ARG A 161 -0.64 14.26 -19.96
N ARG A 162 -1.22 14.69 -18.84
CA ARG A 162 -0.93 16.02 -18.28
C ARG A 162 0.47 16.16 -17.69
N LYS A 163 1.12 15.04 -17.30
CA LYS A 163 2.49 15.04 -16.74
C LYS A 163 3.54 14.56 -17.73
N ILE A 164 3.18 13.66 -18.64
CA ILE A 164 4.08 12.98 -19.58
C ILE A 164 3.73 13.42 -21.02
N LYS A 165 4.75 13.69 -21.84
CA LYS A 165 4.61 13.99 -23.26
C LYS A 165 5.23 12.94 -24.19
N ASP A 166 5.88 11.90 -23.62
CA ASP A 166 6.54 10.83 -24.33
C ASP A 166 5.51 9.80 -24.80
N GLU A 167 5.19 9.81 -26.10
CA GLU A 167 4.11 8.99 -26.68
C GLU A 167 4.39 7.48 -26.57
N ARG A 168 5.65 7.05 -26.73
CA ARG A 168 6.00 5.62 -26.58
C ARG A 168 5.83 5.18 -25.12
N CYS A 169 6.24 6.02 -24.19
CA CYS A 169 6.00 5.77 -22.76
C CYS A 169 4.49 5.73 -22.44
N LEU A 170 3.69 6.67 -22.97
CA LEU A 170 2.25 6.70 -22.78
C LEU A 170 1.56 5.47 -23.35
N ALA A 171 1.94 5.03 -24.56
CA ALA A 171 1.40 3.80 -25.16
C ALA A 171 1.67 2.56 -24.29
N LEU A 172 2.88 2.45 -23.74
CA LEU A 172 3.24 1.38 -22.80
C LEU A 172 2.42 1.45 -21.49
N LEU A 173 2.21 2.65 -20.95
CA LEU A 173 1.38 2.84 -19.75
C LEU A 173 -0.09 2.50 -20.02
N ASP A 174 -0.62 2.90 -21.19
CA ASP A 174 -1.98 2.61 -21.62
C ASP A 174 -2.22 1.10 -21.74
N SER A 175 -1.28 0.35 -22.34
CA SER A 175 -1.40 -1.11 -22.46
C SER A 175 -1.52 -1.81 -21.10
N ILE A 176 -0.86 -1.27 -20.06
CA ILE A 176 -0.95 -1.80 -18.69
C ILE A 176 -2.25 -1.37 -18.02
N VAL A 177 -2.71 -0.14 -18.24
CA VAL A 177 -4.00 0.35 -17.70
C VAL A 177 -5.15 -0.45 -18.30
N ASP A 178 -5.12 -0.72 -19.60
CA ASP A 178 -6.14 -1.46 -20.35
C ASP A 178 -6.05 -2.99 -20.19
N SER A 179 -5.11 -3.48 -19.38
CA SER A 179 -4.89 -4.93 -19.17
C SER A 179 -6.03 -5.66 -18.45
N THR A 180 -7.02 -4.91 -17.96
CA THR A 180 -8.30 -5.40 -17.41
C THR A 180 -9.46 -4.65 -18.06
N PRO A 181 -10.65 -5.28 -18.21
CA PRO A 181 -11.81 -4.65 -18.87
C PRO A 181 -12.25 -3.34 -18.21
N ALA A 182 -12.03 -3.18 -16.90
CA ALA A 182 -12.37 -1.98 -16.14
C ALA A 182 -11.47 -1.84 -14.92
N GLY A 183 -11.28 -0.61 -14.46
CA GLY A 183 -10.52 -0.30 -13.26
C GLY A 183 -9.03 -0.64 -13.37
N LEU A 184 -8.42 -0.84 -12.21
CA LEU A 184 -7.02 -1.28 -12.09
C LEU A 184 -6.94 -2.65 -11.41
N PRO A 185 -6.12 -3.58 -11.94
CA PRO A 185 -5.97 -4.90 -11.33
C PRO A 185 -5.27 -4.82 -9.98
N ILE A 186 -5.89 -5.42 -8.95
CA ILE A 186 -5.24 -5.57 -7.64
C ILE A 186 -4.18 -6.66 -7.77
N GLY A 187 -2.91 -6.30 -7.74
CA GLY A 187 -1.78 -7.23 -7.86
C GLY A 187 -0.63 -6.70 -8.69
N ASN A 188 -0.88 -5.78 -9.60
CA ASN A 188 0.17 -5.08 -10.32
C ASN A 188 0.91 -4.08 -9.43
N TYR A 189 2.21 -3.98 -9.61
CA TYR A 189 3.01 -2.98 -8.90
C TYR A 189 2.65 -1.55 -9.36
N THR A 190 2.37 -1.34 -10.63
CA THR A 190 1.93 -0.08 -11.22
C THR A 190 0.59 0.40 -10.66
N SER A 191 -0.37 -0.51 -10.43
CA SER A 191 -1.72 -0.16 -9.96
C SER A 191 -1.72 0.61 -8.64
N GLN A 192 -0.79 0.30 -7.73
CA GLN A 192 -0.70 1.01 -6.44
C GLN A 192 -0.28 2.48 -6.61
N TRP A 193 0.61 2.74 -7.57
CA TRP A 193 1.06 4.09 -7.88
C TRP A 193 0.00 4.88 -8.64
N PHE A 194 -0.61 4.27 -9.63
CA PHE A 194 -1.69 4.87 -10.41
C PHE A 194 -2.90 5.20 -9.55
N ALA A 195 -3.27 4.33 -8.62
CA ALA A 195 -4.36 4.56 -7.69
C ALA A 195 -4.07 5.75 -6.74
N ASN A 196 -2.85 5.88 -6.21
CA ASN A 196 -2.47 7.04 -5.43
C ASN A 196 -2.46 8.32 -6.26
N PHE A 197 -1.96 8.25 -7.50
CA PHE A 197 -1.92 9.37 -8.41
C PHE A 197 -3.33 9.82 -8.85
N TYR A 198 -4.26 8.89 -9.04
CA TYR A 198 -5.64 9.18 -9.38
C TYR A 198 -6.35 10.06 -8.35
N LEU A 199 -6.01 9.90 -7.07
CA LEU A 199 -6.55 10.71 -5.98
C LEU A 199 -5.69 11.94 -5.61
N ASP A 200 -4.59 12.20 -6.32
CA ASP A 200 -3.71 13.34 -6.04
C ASP A 200 -4.45 14.69 -6.16
N GLY A 201 -5.29 14.83 -7.20
CA GLY A 201 -6.12 16.01 -7.36
C GLY A 201 -7.14 16.23 -6.22
N LEU A 202 -7.68 15.15 -5.65
CA LEU A 202 -8.53 15.22 -4.46
C LEU A 202 -7.73 15.70 -3.23
N ASP A 203 -6.49 15.22 -3.08
CA ASP A 203 -5.63 15.62 -1.97
C ASP A 203 -5.35 17.14 -2.01
N HIS A 204 -5.04 17.68 -3.21
CA HIS A 204 -4.88 19.12 -3.43
C HIS A 204 -6.18 19.89 -3.22
N TYR A 205 -7.31 19.39 -3.72
CA TYR A 205 -8.61 20.00 -3.50
C TYR A 205 -8.95 20.16 -2.01
N ILE A 206 -8.72 19.11 -1.21
CA ILE A 206 -8.94 19.13 0.23
C ILE A 206 -8.02 20.14 0.92
N LYS A 207 -6.77 20.25 0.51
CA LYS A 207 -5.79 21.14 1.14
C LYS A 207 -5.93 22.59 0.68
N GLU A 208 -6.10 22.83 -0.60
CA GLU A 208 -6.01 24.15 -1.19
C GLU A 208 -7.37 24.85 -1.29
N LYS A 209 -8.43 24.12 -1.64
CA LYS A 209 -9.79 24.68 -1.79
C LYS A 209 -10.60 24.58 -0.50
N LEU A 210 -10.65 23.38 0.12
CA LEU A 210 -11.37 23.21 1.37
C LEU A 210 -10.57 23.67 2.60
N LYS A 211 -9.29 23.96 2.45
CA LYS A 211 -8.37 24.49 3.49
C LYS A 211 -8.39 23.66 4.78
N ILE A 212 -8.49 22.34 4.65
CA ILE A 212 -8.45 21.42 5.79
C ILE A 212 -7.03 21.35 6.33
N LYS A 213 -6.81 21.86 7.57
CA LYS A 213 -5.48 21.92 8.20
C LYS A 213 -4.86 20.53 8.35
N TYR A 214 -5.59 19.60 8.92
CA TYR A 214 -5.16 18.23 9.21
C TYR A 214 -5.91 17.24 8.35
N TYR A 215 -5.24 16.70 7.37
CA TYR A 215 -5.71 15.71 6.42
C TYR A 215 -4.65 14.64 6.21
N ILE A 216 -5.05 13.39 6.11
CA ILE A 216 -4.22 12.25 5.77
C ILE A 216 -5.05 11.24 4.99
N ARG A 217 -4.43 10.65 3.99
CA ARG A 217 -5.01 9.55 3.22
C ARG A 217 -4.09 8.31 3.26
N TYR A 218 -4.68 7.15 3.46
CA TYR A 218 -4.01 5.87 3.31
C TYR A 218 -4.74 5.07 2.23
N MET A 219 -4.21 5.08 1.03
CA MET A 219 -4.87 4.57 -0.19
C MET A 219 -6.24 5.26 -0.38
N ASP A 220 -7.34 4.53 -0.19
CA ASP A 220 -8.73 4.98 -0.29
C ASP A 220 -9.33 5.51 1.02
N ASP A 221 -8.69 5.23 2.16
CA ASP A 221 -9.13 5.72 3.48
C ASP A 221 -8.65 7.15 3.74
N GLY A 222 -9.56 8.12 3.83
CA GLY A 222 -9.28 9.52 4.16
C GLY A 222 -9.71 9.91 5.58
N VAL A 223 -8.83 10.60 6.31
CA VAL A 223 -9.10 11.15 7.65
C VAL A 223 -8.79 12.64 7.68
N MET A 224 -9.74 13.42 8.12
CA MET A 224 -9.66 14.87 8.24
C MET A 224 -10.09 15.33 9.62
N PHE A 225 -9.46 16.40 10.11
CA PHE A 225 -9.84 17.00 11.39
C PHE A 225 -10.20 18.48 11.21
N GLY A 226 -11.09 18.95 12.07
CA GLY A 226 -11.51 20.35 12.13
C GLY A 226 -12.13 20.73 13.47
N ASN A 227 -12.36 22.04 13.64
CA ASN A 227 -12.93 22.60 14.86
C ASN A 227 -14.46 22.72 14.83
N ASN A 228 -15.09 22.58 13.66
CA ASN A 228 -16.52 22.82 13.46
C ASN A 228 -17.19 21.65 12.73
N LYS A 229 -18.24 21.09 13.35
CA LYS A 229 -18.99 19.95 12.80
C LYS A 229 -19.67 20.26 11.47
N LYS A 230 -20.31 21.46 11.35
CA LYS A 230 -21.00 21.90 10.13
C LYS A 230 -19.99 22.02 8.95
N LYS A 231 -18.79 22.57 9.21
CA LYS A 231 -17.71 22.63 8.20
C LYS A 231 -17.27 21.23 7.76
N MET A 232 -17.18 20.24 8.66
CA MET A 232 -16.84 18.86 8.29
C MET A 232 -17.92 18.23 7.41
N HIS A 233 -19.21 18.47 7.68
CA HIS A 233 -20.28 18.00 6.79
C HIS A 233 -20.27 18.69 5.43
N LYS A 234 -19.99 20.01 5.37
CA LYS A 234 -19.80 20.71 4.09
C LYS A 234 -18.63 20.14 3.30
N ALA A 235 -17.50 19.92 3.97
CA ALA A 235 -16.33 19.27 3.34
C ALA A 235 -16.66 17.86 2.82
N ARG A 236 -17.39 17.04 3.58
CA ARG A 236 -17.84 15.73 3.13
C ARG A 236 -18.63 15.81 1.83
N LYS A 237 -19.64 16.71 1.75
CA LYS A 237 -20.46 16.90 0.53
C LYS A 237 -19.60 17.33 -0.66
N ALA A 238 -18.66 18.26 -0.45
CA ALA A 238 -17.76 18.74 -1.51
C ALA A 238 -16.79 17.63 -1.99
N ILE A 239 -16.27 16.80 -1.08
CA ILE A 239 -15.43 15.65 -1.41
C ILE A 239 -16.23 14.60 -2.18
N GLU A 240 -17.48 14.33 -1.79
CA GLU A 240 -18.36 13.40 -2.49
C GLU A 240 -18.63 13.87 -3.94
N ALA A 241 -18.91 15.15 -4.13
CA ALA A 241 -19.08 15.74 -5.47
C ALA A 241 -17.79 15.63 -6.31
N TYR A 242 -16.63 15.90 -5.70
CA TYR A 242 -15.33 15.74 -6.37
C TYR A 242 -15.08 14.29 -6.78
N LEU A 243 -15.33 13.32 -5.89
CA LEU A 243 -15.19 11.90 -6.21
C LEU A 243 -16.08 11.51 -7.39
N HIS A 244 -17.34 11.99 -7.41
CA HIS A 244 -18.25 11.77 -8.53
C HIS A 244 -17.71 12.34 -9.84
N SER A 245 -17.09 13.52 -9.84
CA SER A 245 -16.52 14.14 -11.05
C SER A 245 -15.36 13.36 -11.66
N ILE A 246 -14.76 12.44 -10.89
CA ILE A 246 -13.71 11.53 -11.35
C ILE A 246 -14.17 10.07 -11.38
N GLY A 247 -15.48 9.80 -11.50
CA GLY A 247 -16.03 8.46 -11.65
C GLY A 247 -16.02 7.59 -10.38
N LEU A 248 -15.72 8.15 -9.21
CA LEU A 248 -15.65 7.42 -7.95
C LEU A 248 -16.86 7.69 -7.04
N LYS A 249 -17.18 6.73 -6.18
CA LYS A 249 -18.27 6.85 -5.21
C LYS A 249 -17.75 6.76 -3.78
N MET A 250 -18.15 7.73 -2.95
CA MET A 250 -17.91 7.64 -1.51
C MET A 250 -18.73 6.51 -0.92
N LYS A 251 -18.15 5.75 -0.01
CA LYS A 251 -18.83 4.66 0.67
C LYS A 251 -19.76 5.21 1.77
N GLY A 252 -20.95 4.61 1.91
CA GLY A 252 -21.99 5.11 2.83
C GLY A 252 -21.65 5.06 4.32
N ASN A 253 -20.52 4.42 4.69
CA ASN A 253 -20.06 4.33 6.09
C ASN A 253 -19.17 5.49 6.55
N TRP A 254 -19.17 6.62 5.83
CA TRP A 254 -18.49 7.84 6.26
C TRP A 254 -19.01 8.32 7.62
N GLN A 255 -18.18 9.01 8.39
CA GLN A 255 -18.52 9.41 9.75
C GLN A 255 -17.96 10.80 10.07
N VAL A 256 -18.78 11.64 10.72
CA VAL A 256 -18.33 12.86 11.37
C VAL A 256 -18.62 12.75 12.86
N PHE A 257 -17.59 12.78 13.69
CA PHE A 257 -17.73 12.60 15.13
C PHE A 257 -16.77 13.49 15.93
N LYS A 258 -17.10 13.70 17.20
CA LYS A 258 -16.24 14.40 18.16
C LYS A 258 -15.14 13.46 18.63
N THR A 259 -13.88 13.87 18.52
CA THR A 259 -12.71 13.01 18.83
C THR A 259 -12.59 12.64 20.31
N ASP A 260 -13.19 13.45 21.21
CA ASP A 260 -13.21 13.18 22.65
C ASP A 260 -14.31 12.19 23.04
N SER A 261 -15.36 12.01 22.20
CA SER A 261 -16.45 11.07 22.51
C SER A 261 -16.15 9.63 22.09
N ARG A 262 -15.27 9.43 21.12
CA ARG A 262 -14.84 8.10 20.69
C ARG A 262 -13.51 8.15 19.95
N PRO A 263 -12.73 7.04 19.97
CA PRO A 263 -11.45 6.97 19.24
C PRO A 263 -11.65 6.97 17.73
N LEU A 264 -10.67 7.52 17.01
CA LEU A 264 -10.51 7.30 15.59
C LEU A 264 -9.95 5.90 15.36
N ASP A 265 -10.65 5.07 14.58
CA ASP A 265 -10.18 3.76 14.14
C ASP A 265 -9.50 3.89 12.76
N PHE A 266 -8.16 3.92 12.74
CA PHE A 266 -7.37 4.14 11.53
C PHE A 266 -6.05 3.36 11.59
N LEU A 267 -5.55 2.87 10.47
CA LEU A 267 -4.30 2.11 10.34
C LEU A 267 -4.17 0.92 11.31
N GLY A 268 -5.29 0.34 11.72
CA GLY A 268 -5.30 -0.80 12.65
C GLY A 268 -5.16 -0.45 14.12
N TYR A 269 -5.17 0.84 14.45
CA TYR A 269 -5.15 1.39 15.81
C TYR A 269 -6.43 2.15 16.12
N ARG A 270 -6.69 2.36 17.40
CA ARG A 270 -7.69 3.26 17.96
C ARG A 270 -6.96 4.42 18.61
N PHE A 271 -7.09 5.59 18.00
CA PHE A 271 -6.47 6.83 18.49
C PHE A 271 -7.43 7.57 19.40
N TYR A 272 -7.07 7.68 20.64
CA TYR A 272 -7.63 8.60 21.61
C TYR A 272 -6.72 9.84 21.67
N ARG A 273 -7.18 10.91 22.25
CA ARG A 273 -6.35 12.11 22.42
C ARG A 273 -5.14 11.85 23.35
N THR A 274 -5.35 11.11 24.42
CA THR A 274 -4.35 10.83 25.45
C THR A 274 -3.51 9.61 25.17
N HIS A 275 -4.08 8.58 24.56
CA HIS A 275 -3.43 7.28 24.35
C HIS A 275 -3.86 6.62 23.03
N ILE A 276 -3.18 5.56 22.68
CA ILE A 276 -3.47 4.78 21.45
C ILE A 276 -3.54 3.31 21.84
N THR A 277 -4.57 2.62 21.36
CA THR A 277 -4.72 1.16 21.57
C THR A 277 -4.78 0.43 20.24
N MET A 278 -4.54 -0.87 20.28
CA MET A 278 -4.76 -1.72 19.11
C MET A 278 -6.25 -1.83 18.80
N ARG A 279 -6.59 -1.97 17.52
CA ARG A 279 -7.95 -2.37 17.10
C ARG A 279 -8.32 -3.70 17.74
N ARG A 280 -9.53 -3.81 18.31
CA ARG A 280 -10.02 -5.02 19.02
C ARG A 280 -9.80 -6.31 18.23
N ARG A 281 -10.06 -6.30 16.92
CA ARG A 281 -9.83 -7.44 16.03
C ARG A 281 -8.37 -7.89 16.01
N ASN A 282 -7.43 -6.95 15.96
CA ASN A 282 -5.99 -7.26 15.99
C ASN A 282 -5.61 -7.88 17.33
N ALA A 283 -6.07 -7.32 18.45
CA ALA A 283 -5.85 -7.87 19.76
C ALA A 283 -6.38 -9.30 19.88
N LEU A 284 -7.62 -9.57 19.46
CA LEU A 284 -8.20 -10.93 19.49
C LEU A 284 -7.40 -11.91 18.62
N ARG A 285 -6.94 -11.49 17.42
CA ARG A 285 -6.11 -12.31 16.53
C ARG A 285 -4.78 -12.69 17.20
N ILE A 286 -4.11 -11.73 17.81
CA ILE A 286 -2.85 -11.97 18.54
C ILE A 286 -3.07 -12.97 19.66
N ARG A 287 -4.08 -12.74 20.52
CA ARG A 287 -4.41 -13.64 21.63
C ARG A 287 -4.69 -15.08 21.18
N ARG A 288 -5.50 -15.24 20.12
CA ARG A 288 -5.80 -16.57 19.55
C ARG A 288 -4.53 -17.26 19.01
N ARG A 289 -3.66 -16.52 18.32
CA ARG A 289 -2.41 -17.07 17.79
C ARG A 289 -1.45 -17.47 18.88
N VAL A 290 -1.28 -16.64 19.92
CA VAL A 290 -0.43 -16.92 21.08
C VAL A 290 -0.91 -18.17 21.80
N LYS A 291 -2.21 -18.28 22.13
CA LYS A 291 -2.79 -19.46 22.77
C LYS A 291 -2.63 -20.73 21.94
N LYS A 292 -2.83 -20.64 20.61
CA LYS A 292 -2.63 -21.79 19.70
C LYS A 292 -1.17 -22.23 19.65
N ALA A 293 -0.25 -21.29 19.60
CA ALA A 293 1.19 -21.57 19.55
C ALA A 293 1.71 -22.16 20.87
N ALA A 294 1.22 -21.66 22.02
CA ALA A 294 1.60 -22.14 23.34
C ALA A 294 1.17 -23.59 23.64
N LYS A 295 0.13 -24.09 22.95
CA LYS A 295 -0.33 -25.49 23.08
C LYS A 295 0.55 -26.51 22.33
N LYS A 296 1.49 -26.06 21.49
CA LYS A 296 2.37 -26.95 20.73
C LYS A 296 3.55 -27.40 21.58
N PRO A 297 3.98 -28.67 21.46
CA PRO A 297 5.17 -29.16 22.17
C PRO A 297 6.41 -28.32 21.84
N GLN A 298 6.55 -27.93 20.59
CA GLN A 298 7.66 -27.11 20.09
C GLN A 298 7.14 -25.93 19.26
N MET A 299 7.70 -24.74 19.52
CA MET A 299 7.44 -23.52 18.77
C MET A 299 8.06 -23.61 17.39
N ASN A 300 7.25 -23.57 16.34
CA ASN A 300 7.76 -23.54 14.96
C ASN A 300 8.04 -22.10 14.49
N PHE A 301 8.85 -21.99 13.44
CA PHE A 301 9.25 -20.72 12.83
C PHE A 301 8.04 -19.84 12.42
N LYS A 302 7.02 -20.44 11.78
CA LYS A 302 5.84 -19.73 11.28
C LYS A 302 5.05 -19.06 12.41
N ASP A 303 4.92 -19.72 13.55
CA ASP A 303 4.22 -19.17 14.71
C ASP A 303 5.08 -18.12 15.41
N ALA A 304 6.37 -18.37 15.59
CA ALA A 304 7.30 -17.43 16.19
C ALA A 304 7.43 -16.13 15.39
N ALA A 305 7.62 -16.22 14.08
CA ALA A 305 7.72 -15.07 13.19
C ALA A 305 6.42 -14.25 13.17
N ALA A 306 5.25 -14.90 13.13
CA ALA A 306 3.97 -14.22 13.18
C ALA A 306 3.75 -13.47 14.51
N ILE A 307 4.10 -14.08 15.64
CA ILE A 307 3.95 -13.43 16.95
C ILE A 307 4.91 -12.25 17.08
N ILE A 308 6.18 -12.40 16.65
CA ILE A 308 7.14 -11.28 16.63
C ILE A 308 6.61 -10.12 15.77
N SER A 309 6.05 -10.42 14.60
CA SER A 309 5.43 -9.40 13.75
C SER A 309 4.30 -8.66 14.47
N TYR A 310 3.51 -9.35 15.29
CA TYR A 310 2.44 -8.74 16.07
C TYR A 310 2.95 -7.87 17.25
N LEU A 311 4.15 -8.14 17.79
CA LEU A 311 4.71 -7.30 18.85
C LEU A 311 4.90 -5.85 18.39
N GLY A 312 5.15 -5.62 17.10
CA GLY A 312 5.21 -4.26 16.54
C GLY A 312 3.93 -3.45 16.81
N TRP A 313 2.74 -4.07 16.71
CA TRP A 313 1.47 -3.40 17.04
C TRP A 313 1.38 -3.01 18.51
N ILE A 314 1.91 -3.85 19.39
CA ILE A 314 1.88 -3.65 20.85
C ILE A 314 2.85 -2.52 21.23
N TYR A 315 4.08 -2.55 20.72
CA TYR A 315 5.10 -1.55 21.02
C TYR A 315 4.76 -0.15 20.49
N HIS A 316 4.00 -0.06 19.42
CA HIS A 316 3.51 1.21 18.89
C HIS A 316 2.21 1.70 19.54
N SER A 317 1.69 1.03 20.58
CA SER A 317 0.47 1.40 21.26
C SER A 317 0.62 1.32 22.79
N ASN A 318 -0.30 1.94 23.52
CA ASN A 318 -0.37 1.83 24.98
C ASN A 318 -0.97 0.47 25.40
N SER A 319 -0.35 -0.62 24.93
CA SER A 319 -0.85 -2.00 25.07
C SER A 319 0.08 -2.90 25.90
N TYR A 320 0.92 -2.32 26.77
CA TYR A 320 1.80 -3.08 27.64
C TYR A 320 1.02 -4.01 28.57
N GLY A 321 -0.03 -3.51 29.24
CA GLY A 321 -0.90 -4.34 30.07
C GLY A 321 -1.55 -5.51 29.31
N TYR A 322 -1.87 -5.31 28.02
CA TYR A 322 -2.33 -6.40 27.15
C TYR A 322 -1.23 -7.47 26.96
N MET A 323 0.02 -7.06 26.75
CA MET A 323 1.16 -7.95 26.59
C MET A 323 1.38 -8.78 27.87
N VAL A 324 1.39 -8.14 29.03
CA VAL A 324 1.54 -8.80 30.34
C VAL A 324 0.41 -9.81 30.59
N LYS A 325 -0.83 -9.46 30.28
CA LYS A 325 -1.99 -10.32 30.53
C LYS A 325 -2.15 -11.49 29.54
N TYR A 326 -1.84 -11.27 28.25
CA TYR A 326 -2.26 -12.21 27.20
C TYR A 326 -1.11 -12.81 26.38
N ILE A 327 0.14 -12.40 26.61
CA ILE A 327 1.30 -12.90 25.85
C ILE A 327 2.35 -13.50 26.78
N LEU A 328 2.87 -12.71 27.71
CA LEU A 328 3.99 -13.12 28.57
C LEU A 328 3.73 -14.37 29.41
N PRO A 329 2.48 -14.64 29.90
CA PRO A 329 2.20 -15.88 30.63
C PRO A 329 2.30 -17.15 29.77
N PHE A 330 2.19 -17.01 28.46
CA PHE A 330 2.16 -18.15 27.53
C PHE A 330 3.47 -18.33 26.78
N ILE A 331 4.24 -17.26 26.54
CA ILE A 331 5.39 -17.28 25.63
C ILE A 331 6.48 -16.33 26.11
N LYS A 332 7.72 -16.84 26.19
CA LYS A 332 8.93 -16.04 26.42
C LYS A 332 9.40 -15.41 25.10
N ILE A 333 9.38 -14.07 24.99
CA ILE A 333 9.76 -13.34 23.75
C ILE A 333 11.20 -13.68 23.31
N LYS A 334 12.13 -13.87 24.24
CA LYS A 334 13.51 -14.26 23.97
C LYS A 334 13.57 -15.57 23.18
N LYS A 335 12.76 -16.57 23.59
CA LYS A 335 12.65 -17.88 22.89
C LYS A 335 12.08 -17.73 21.46
N LEU A 336 11.10 -16.84 21.25
CA LEU A 336 10.59 -16.58 19.89
C LEU A 336 11.67 -16.02 18.96
N LYS A 337 12.46 -15.05 19.44
CA LYS A 337 13.55 -14.44 18.67
C LYS A 337 14.63 -15.48 18.34
N GLU A 338 14.92 -16.38 19.25
CA GLU A 338 15.88 -17.47 19.07
C GLU A 338 15.42 -18.45 17.98
N VAL A 339 14.17 -18.92 18.05
CA VAL A 339 13.59 -19.81 17.02
C VAL A 339 13.68 -19.15 15.62
N VAL A 340 13.33 -17.87 15.51
CA VAL A 340 13.39 -17.16 14.23
C VAL A 340 14.84 -17.01 13.76
N ARG A 341 15.77 -16.70 14.66
CA ARG A 341 17.21 -16.57 14.33
C ARG A 341 17.81 -17.87 13.81
N ILE A 342 17.57 -18.97 14.52
CA ILE A 342 18.11 -20.29 14.16
C ILE A 342 17.58 -20.74 12.79
N GLU A 343 16.27 -20.65 12.61
CA GLU A 343 15.65 -21.12 11.36
C GLU A 343 16.01 -20.21 10.16
N SER A 344 16.11 -18.90 10.37
CA SER A 344 16.57 -17.98 9.34
C SER A 344 18.02 -18.27 8.93
N ARG A 345 18.88 -18.66 9.89
CA ARG A 345 20.27 -19.05 9.64
C ARG A 345 20.34 -20.38 8.86
N LYS A 346 19.53 -21.38 9.23
CA LYS A 346 19.43 -22.65 8.47
C LYS A 346 19.00 -22.40 7.04
N GLN A 347 17.96 -21.59 6.82
CA GLN A 347 17.49 -21.25 5.47
C GLN A 347 18.53 -20.45 4.68
N TYR A 348 19.33 -19.63 5.32
CA TYR A 348 20.43 -18.89 4.69
C TYR A 348 21.56 -19.82 4.28
N ASN A 349 21.99 -20.75 5.15
CA ASN A 349 23.06 -21.71 4.88
C ASN A 349 22.65 -22.71 3.78
N ALA A 350 21.44 -23.28 3.86
CA ALA A 350 20.90 -24.15 2.83
C ALA A 350 20.84 -23.51 1.43
N LYS A 351 20.74 -22.16 1.36
CA LYS A 351 20.79 -21.41 0.08
C LYS A 351 22.20 -21.16 -0.44
N ARG A 352 23.22 -21.37 0.37
CA ARG A 352 24.63 -21.19 0.00
C ARG A 352 25.35 -22.51 -0.29
N GLY A 353 24.67 -23.67 -0.12
CA GLY A 353 25.28 -24.98 -0.28
C GLY A 353 26.27 -25.33 0.84
N VAL A 354 26.16 -24.64 1.98
CA VAL A 354 26.92 -24.94 3.21
C VAL A 354 25.99 -25.51 4.26
#